data_aa112e99f8d83795d908569354a375cd
#
_entry.id   aa112e99f8d83795d908569354a375cd
#
_cell.length_a   1.000
_cell.length_b   1.000
_cell.length_c   1.000
_cell.angle_alpha   90.00
_cell.angle_beta   90.00
_cell.angle_gamma   90.00
#
_symmetry.space_group_name_H-M   'P 1'
#
loop_
_entity.id
_entity.type
_entity.pdbx_description
1 polymer ?
#
loop_
_entity_poly.entity_id
_entity_poly.type
_entity_poly.pdbx_seq_one_letter_code
_entity_poly.pdbx_strand_id
1 'polypeptide(L)'
;GIAKALPKHAPGANIVMKLRPKLGATDFNAYITQIMGAGCETVVSGLWGNHFVNFAKQAAPFGFFKDHVYITGGEIASHEVASKLAGDYPDNVWSNTYELWYHSPTGAHKKFQARLAKKAGTNATAMWPVLAYNGVMLYKAAVEKAGSTDAAKVIKAMEGLTIDTPMGSLTVDAKSHQTNTGQFWGPMKKQ
;
A
#
# COMPACT_ATOMS: atom_id res chain seq x y z
N GLY A 1 10.30 5.72 11.99
CA GLY A 1 10.42 5.16 10.65
C GLY A 1 11.49 4.07 10.59
N ILE A 2 11.73 3.49 9.41
CA ILE A 2 12.59 2.31 9.15
C ILE A 2 13.97 2.44 9.82
N ALA A 3 14.65 3.58 9.67
CA ALA A 3 15.97 3.81 10.27
C ALA A 3 16.02 3.64 11.80
N LYS A 4 14.88 3.85 12.50
CA LYS A 4 14.79 3.61 13.96
C LYS A 4 14.49 2.15 14.28
N ALA A 5 13.81 1.45 13.39
CA ALA A 5 13.42 0.05 13.57
C ALA A 5 14.55 -0.92 13.16
N LEU A 6 15.38 -0.54 12.21
CA LEU A 6 16.42 -1.38 11.61
C LEU A 6 17.36 -2.02 12.65
N PRO A 7 17.93 -1.29 13.64
CA PRO A 7 18.83 -1.88 14.62
C PRO A 7 18.18 -2.99 15.46
N LYS A 8 16.85 -2.91 15.66
CA LYS A 8 16.10 -3.90 16.42
C LYS A 8 15.80 -5.16 15.62
N HIS A 9 15.51 -5.02 14.32
CA HIS A 9 15.00 -6.11 13.50
C HIS A 9 16.01 -6.68 12.50
N ALA A 10 17.06 -5.89 12.18
CA ALA A 10 18.17 -6.29 11.31
C ALA A 10 19.48 -5.64 11.83
N PRO A 11 20.03 -6.13 12.96
CA PRO A 11 21.15 -5.47 13.64
C PRO A 11 22.45 -5.42 12.84
N GLY A 12 22.60 -6.30 11.83
CA GLY A 12 23.75 -6.28 10.92
C GLY A 12 23.60 -5.38 9.69
N ALA A 13 22.44 -4.74 9.51
CA ALA A 13 22.20 -3.91 8.33
C ALA A 13 22.69 -2.47 8.53
N ASN A 14 23.41 -1.94 7.54
CA ASN A 14 23.90 -0.56 7.52
C ASN A 14 23.13 0.27 6.49
N ILE A 15 22.76 1.49 6.85
CA ILE A 15 22.18 2.46 5.92
C ILE A 15 23.31 3.23 5.28
N VAL A 16 23.67 2.87 4.05
CA VAL A 16 24.77 3.48 3.30
C VAL A 16 24.36 4.82 2.68
N MET A 17 23.05 5.02 2.39
CA MET A 17 22.57 6.24 1.73
C MET A 17 21.12 6.56 2.11
N LYS A 18 20.77 7.84 2.09
CA LYS A 18 19.39 8.34 2.22
C LYS A 18 19.12 9.38 1.16
N LEU A 19 18.18 9.10 0.27
CA LEU A 19 17.78 9.98 -0.81
C LEU A 19 16.35 10.48 -0.59
N ARG A 20 16.06 11.69 -1.09
CA ARG A 20 14.74 12.32 -0.90
C ARG A 20 14.30 13.01 -2.20
N PRO A 21 13.77 12.26 -3.17
CA PRO A 21 13.17 12.85 -4.35
C PRO A 21 12.04 13.80 -3.96
N LYS A 22 11.90 14.90 -4.69
CA LYS A 22 10.78 15.81 -4.48
C LYS A 22 9.46 15.12 -4.87
N LEU A 23 8.40 15.45 -4.15
CA LEU A 23 7.05 15.05 -4.55
C LEU A 23 6.74 15.66 -5.93
N GLY A 24 6.25 14.84 -6.87
CA GLY A 24 6.04 15.24 -8.25
C GLY A 24 7.27 15.08 -9.17
N ALA A 25 8.39 14.56 -8.66
CA ALA A 25 9.55 14.27 -9.50
C ALA A 25 9.18 13.27 -10.62
N THR A 26 9.63 13.55 -11.83
CA THR A 26 9.45 12.70 -13.01
C THR A 26 10.76 12.10 -13.51
N ASP A 27 11.90 12.69 -13.15
CA ASP A 27 13.25 12.23 -13.46
C ASP A 27 13.93 11.65 -12.22
N PHE A 28 14.38 10.42 -12.34
CA PHE A 28 15.03 9.64 -11.28
C PHE A 28 16.45 9.22 -11.64
N ASN A 29 16.97 9.58 -12.82
CA ASN A 29 18.26 9.10 -13.31
C ASN A 29 19.41 9.37 -12.34
N ALA A 30 19.49 10.59 -11.77
CA ALA A 30 20.52 10.94 -10.80
C ALA A 30 20.43 10.08 -9.53
N TYR A 31 19.23 9.77 -9.06
CA TYR A 31 19.01 8.90 -7.90
C TYR A 31 19.38 7.44 -8.20
N ILE A 32 19.02 6.94 -9.37
CA ILE A 32 19.36 5.58 -9.84
C ILE A 32 20.87 5.43 -9.89
N THR A 33 21.58 6.36 -10.52
CA THR A 33 23.05 6.36 -10.63
C THR A 33 23.72 6.36 -9.25
N GLN A 34 23.24 7.19 -8.32
CA GLN A 34 23.76 7.23 -6.96
C GLN A 34 23.56 5.91 -6.22
N ILE A 35 22.37 5.28 -6.33
CA ILE A 35 22.08 4.00 -5.68
C ILE A 35 22.98 2.90 -6.25
N MET A 36 23.11 2.81 -7.56
CA MET A 36 23.95 1.82 -8.23
C MET A 36 25.44 1.97 -7.85
N GLY A 37 25.91 3.19 -7.67
CA GLY A 37 27.27 3.47 -7.21
C GLY A 37 27.51 3.26 -5.72
N ALA A 38 26.45 3.08 -4.91
CA ALA A 38 26.57 2.97 -3.44
C ALA A 38 26.95 1.58 -2.94
N GLY A 39 26.90 0.54 -3.79
CA GLY A 39 27.21 -0.84 -3.42
C GLY A 39 26.21 -1.44 -2.41
N CYS A 40 24.96 -0.98 -2.41
CA CYS A 40 23.91 -1.53 -1.53
C CYS A 40 23.20 -2.70 -2.20
N GLU A 41 22.83 -3.71 -1.40
CA GLU A 41 22.09 -4.89 -1.86
C GLU A 41 20.57 -4.66 -1.85
N THR A 42 20.10 -3.79 -0.96
CA THR A 42 18.68 -3.57 -0.72
C THR A 42 18.34 -2.08 -0.75
N VAL A 43 17.28 -1.76 -1.48
CA VAL A 43 16.71 -0.41 -1.54
C VAL A 43 15.36 -0.42 -0.86
N VAL A 44 15.23 0.36 0.22
CA VAL A 44 13.94 0.58 0.89
C VAL A 44 13.38 1.93 0.46
N SER A 45 12.19 1.92 -0.13
CA SER A 45 11.60 3.08 -0.77
C SER A 45 10.23 3.45 -0.22
N GLY A 46 9.89 4.73 -0.29
CA GLY A 46 8.54 5.25 -0.10
C GLY A 46 7.92 5.76 -1.41
N LEU A 47 8.48 5.44 -2.56
CA LEU A 47 7.88 5.80 -3.85
C LEU A 47 6.57 5.02 -4.05
N TRP A 48 5.54 5.69 -4.53
CA TRP A 48 4.22 5.13 -4.78
C TRP A 48 3.62 5.66 -6.09
N GLY A 49 2.60 5.01 -6.60
CA GLY A 49 1.88 5.44 -7.80
C GLY A 49 2.81 5.70 -9.00
N ASN A 50 2.61 6.83 -9.67
CA ASN A 50 3.40 7.21 -10.84
C ASN A 50 4.89 7.47 -10.53
N HIS A 51 5.25 7.84 -9.30
CA HIS A 51 6.65 7.99 -8.93
C HIS A 51 7.40 6.65 -9.05
N PHE A 52 6.80 5.56 -8.53
CA PHE A 52 7.40 4.25 -8.72
C PHE A 52 7.40 3.82 -10.19
N VAL A 53 6.32 4.05 -10.93
CA VAL A 53 6.25 3.71 -12.37
C VAL A 53 7.37 4.40 -13.15
N ASN A 54 7.58 5.70 -12.91
CA ASN A 54 8.64 6.45 -13.57
C ASN A 54 10.03 5.96 -13.16
N PHE A 55 10.23 5.71 -11.85
CA PHE A 55 11.49 5.14 -11.36
C PHE A 55 11.77 3.78 -11.99
N ALA A 56 10.79 2.87 -11.99
CA ALA A 56 10.96 1.53 -12.54
C ALA A 56 11.32 1.54 -14.02
N LYS A 57 10.64 2.35 -14.84
CA LYS A 57 10.93 2.48 -16.28
C LYS A 57 12.32 3.05 -16.53
N GLN A 58 12.79 3.98 -15.71
CA GLN A 58 14.12 4.57 -15.85
C GLN A 58 15.23 3.66 -15.30
N ALA A 59 14.94 2.87 -14.28
CA ALA A 59 15.90 1.96 -13.66
C ALA A 59 16.09 0.64 -14.43
N ALA A 60 15.05 0.18 -15.12
CA ALA A 60 15.07 -1.10 -15.84
C ALA A 60 16.21 -1.24 -16.87
N PRO A 61 16.50 -0.25 -17.74
CA PRO A 61 17.58 -0.34 -18.72
C PRO A 61 18.98 -0.53 -18.10
N PHE A 62 19.15 -0.12 -16.85
CA PHE A 62 20.43 -0.27 -16.13
C PHE A 62 20.57 -1.61 -15.41
N GLY A 63 19.58 -2.51 -15.49
CA GLY A 63 19.60 -3.77 -14.76
C GLY A 63 19.38 -3.63 -13.25
N PHE A 64 18.92 -2.46 -12.79
CA PHE A 64 18.79 -2.09 -11.38
C PHE A 64 18.15 -3.19 -10.50
N PHE A 65 17.03 -3.75 -10.94
CA PHE A 65 16.29 -4.77 -10.20
C PHE A 65 16.90 -6.18 -10.26
N LYS A 66 17.94 -6.39 -11.05
CA LYS A 66 18.75 -7.63 -11.03
C LYS A 66 19.73 -7.61 -9.88
N ASP A 67 20.29 -6.42 -9.60
CA ASP A 67 21.37 -6.23 -8.64
C ASP A 67 20.87 -5.80 -7.25
N HIS A 68 19.61 -5.37 -7.15
CA HIS A 68 19.02 -4.86 -5.91
C HIS A 68 17.69 -5.52 -5.58
N VAL A 69 17.50 -5.89 -4.31
CA VAL A 69 16.17 -6.15 -3.75
C VAL A 69 15.49 -4.83 -3.46
N TYR A 70 14.32 -4.61 -4.03
CA TYR A 70 13.56 -3.37 -3.83
C TYR A 70 12.36 -3.63 -2.92
N ILE A 71 12.33 -2.94 -1.77
CA ILE A 71 11.28 -3.09 -0.75
C ILE A 71 10.54 -1.76 -0.62
N THR A 72 9.23 -1.78 -0.74
CA THR A 72 8.44 -0.55 -0.57
C THR A 72 7.08 -0.79 0.08
N GLY A 73 6.73 0.10 1.01
CA GLY A 73 5.38 0.26 1.54
C GLY A 73 4.51 1.23 0.73
N GLY A 74 4.90 1.53 -0.50
CA GLY A 74 4.20 2.46 -1.40
C GLY A 74 3.03 1.85 -2.17
N GLU A 75 2.52 0.68 -1.75
CA GLU A 75 1.31 0.03 -2.29
C GLU A 75 1.40 -0.25 -3.80
N ILE A 76 2.62 -0.48 -4.28
CA ILE A 76 2.88 -0.70 -5.71
C ILE A 76 2.45 -2.10 -6.18
N ALA A 77 2.03 -2.98 -5.27
CA ALA A 77 1.36 -4.23 -5.59
C ALA A 77 -0.11 -4.04 -6.01
N SER A 78 -0.64 -2.84 -5.88
CA SER A 78 -2.01 -2.53 -6.33
C SER A 78 -2.14 -2.61 -7.85
N HIS A 79 -3.33 -3.01 -8.31
CA HIS A 79 -3.61 -3.16 -9.75
C HIS A 79 -3.34 -1.87 -10.53
N GLU A 80 -3.68 -0.70 -9.97
CA GLU A 80 -3.50 0.60 -10.63
C GLU A 80 -2.04 0.98 -10.88
N VAL A 81 -1.11 0.40 -10.15
CA VAL A 81 0.33 0.59 -10.37
C VAL A 81 0.88 -0.53 -11.25
N ALA A 82 0.57 -1.78 -10.91
CA ALA A 82 1.08 -2.94 -11.62
C ALA A 82 0.67 -2.95 -13.11
N SER A 83 -0.57 -2.56 -13.43
CA SER A 83 -1.08 -2.50 -14.80
C SER A 83 -0.35 -1.49 -15.70
N LYS A 84 0.24 -0.43 -15.13
CA LYS A 84 1.01 0.58 -15.90
C LYS A 84 2.38 0.08 -16.33
N LEU A 85 2.89 -0.93 -15.69
CA LEU A 85 4.14 -1.60 -16.02
C LEU A 85 3.89 -2.92 -16.76
N ALA A 86 2.74 -3.55 -16.52
CA ALA A 86 2.34 -4.81 -17.14
C ALA A 86 3.49 -5.84 -17.15
N GLY A 87 3.88 -6.34 -18.33
CA GLY A 87 5.00 -7.27 -18.50
C GLY A 87 6.37 -6.71 -18.11
N ASP A 88 6.51 -5.39 -18.00
CA ASP A 88 7.75 -4.71 -17.59
C ASP A 88 7.82 -4.50 -16.07
N TYR A 89 6.87 -5.04 -15.29
CA TYR A 89 6.96 -4.99 -13.84
C TYR A 89 8.25 -5.67 -13.37
N PRO A 90 9.10 -4.99 -12.56
CA PRO A 90 10.41 -5.53 -12.23
C PRO A 90 10.34 -6.75 -11.30
N ASP A 91 11.30 -7.66 -11.44
CA ASP A 91 11.55 -8.74 -10.49
C ASP A 91 12.22 -8.22 -9.20
N ASN A 92 12.37 -9.05 -8.17
CA ASN A 92 13.01 -8.72 -6.89
C ASN A 92 12.34 -7.53 -6.13
N VAL A 93 11.06 -7.31 -6.36
CA VAL A 93 10.28 -6.28 -5.69
C VAL A 93 9.41 -6.90 -4.60
N TRP A 94 9.52 -6.36 -3.38
CA TRP A 94 8.63 -6.66 -2.27
C TRP A 94 7.72 -5.46 -2.02
N SER A 95 6.43 -5.68 -1.97
CA SER A 95 5.47 -4.62 -1.76
C SER A 95 4.23 -5.07 -1.00
N ASN A 96 3.37 -4.11 -0.75
CA ASN A 96 2.10 -4.28 -0.06
C ASN A 96 0.92 -3.82 -0.90
N THR A 97 -0.24 -4.27 -0.51
CA THR A 97 -1.55 -3.73 -0.89
C THR A 97 -2.55 -3.99 0.23
N TYR A 98 -3.59 -3.18 0.33
CA TYR A 98 -4.66 -3.39 1.31
C TYR A 98 -5.66 -4.44 0.87
N GLU A 99 -5.76 -4.70 -0.42
CA GLU A 99 -6.75 -5.62 -0.99
C GLU A 99 -6.20 -6.26 -2.27
N LEU A 100 -6.60 -7.50 -2.50
CA LEU A 100 -6.31 -8.26 -3.72
C LEU A 100 -7.64 -8.69 -4.33
N TRP A 101 -7.99 -8.10 -5.47
CA TRP A 101 -9.26 -8.35 -6.16
C TRP A 101 -9.50 -9.83 -6.49
N TYR A 102 -8.44 -10.59 -6.68
CA TYR A 102 -8.46 -12.03 -7.00
C TYR A 102 -8.42 -12.94 -5.77
N HIS A 103 -8.22 -12.38 -4.57
CA HIS A 103 -8.18 -13.12 -3.31
C HIS A 103 -9.27 -12.61 -2.37
N SER A 104 -10.29 -13.45 -2.14
CA SER A 104 -11.42 -13.08 -1.29
C SER A 104 -11.29 -13.74 0.08
N PRO A 105 -10.86 -13.01 1.12
CA PRO A 105 -10.67 -13.56 2.46
C PRO A 105 -11.99 -13.93 3.14
N THR A 106 -13.11 -13.35 2.71
CA THR A 106 -14.44 -13.58 3.26
C THR A 106 -15.51 -13.72 2.18
N GLY A 107 -16.67 -14.34 2.52
CA GLY A 107 -17.82 -14.35 1.64
C GLY A 107 -18.39 -12.95 1.39
N ALA A 108 -18.26 -12.04 2.34
CA ALA A 108 -18.65 -10.63 2.20
C ALA A 108 -17.77 -9.91 1.17
N HIS A 109 -16.45 -10.16 1.19
CA HIS A 109 -15.51 -9.64 0.19
C HIS A 109 -15.86 -10.14 -1.21
N LYS A 110 -16.12 -11.44 -1.37
CA LYS A 110 -16.53 -11.99 -2.66
C LYS A 110 -17.76 -11.29 -3.24
N LYS A 111 -18.79 -11.06 -2.40
CA LYS A 111 -20.01 -10.33 -2.80
C LYS A 111 -19.70 -8.86 -3.13
N PHE A 112 -18.86 -8.21 -2.35
CA PHE A 112 -18.43 -6.83 -2.58
C PHE A 112 -17.71 -6.71 -3.92
N GLN A 113 -16.72 -7.57 -4.19
CA GLN A 113 -15.95 -7.57 -5.43
C GLN A 113 -16.82 -7.85 -6.66
N ALA A 114 -17.77 -8.78 -6.59
CA ALA A 114 -18.70 -9.02 -7.69
C ALA A 114 -19.54 -7.80 -8.05
N ARG A 115 -19.99 -7.03 -7.03
CA ARG A 115 -20.73 -5.78 -7.25
C ARG A 115 -19.84 -4.68 -7.81
N LEU A 116 -18.61 -4.57 -7.29
CA LEU A 116 -17.63 -3.58 -7.74
C LEU A 116 -17.23 -3.86 -9.20
N ALA A 117 -16.89 -5.10 -9.53
CA ALA A 117 -16.54 -5.53 -10.88
C ALA A 117 -17.65 -5.24 -11.89
N LYS A 118 -18.91 -5.55 -11.53
CA LYS A 118 -20.08 -5.21 -12.38
C LYS A 118 -20.17 -3.70 -12.64
N LYS A 119 -19.92 -2.86 -11.62
CA LYS A 119 -20.00 -1.40 -11.76
C LYS A 119 -18.80 -0.82 -12.51
N ALA A 120 -17.62 -1.39 -12.32
CA ALA A 120 -16.39 -0.95 -12.96
C ALA A 120 -16.22 -1.48 -14.41
N GLY A 121 -16.97 -2.50 -14.81
CA GLY A 121 -16.82 -3.16 -16.11
C GLY A 121 -15.53 -3.99 -16.22
N THR A 122 -14.89 -4.33 -15.10
CA THR A 122 -13.66 -5.13 -15.05
C THR A 122 -13.58 -5.90 -13.75
N ASN A 123 -12.99 -7.10 -13.79
CA ASN A 123 -12.71 -7.89 -12.58
C ASN A 123 -11.46 -7.40 -11.84
N ALA A 124 -10.51 -6.81 -12.55
CA ALA A 124 -9.29 -6.25 -11.97
C ALA A 124 -9.57 -4.85 -11.40
N THR A 125 -10.03 -4.80 -10.17
CA THR A 125 -10.41 -3.57 -9.50
C THR A 125 -9.26 -3.00 -8.65
N ALA A 126 -9.30 -1.68 -8.44
CA ALA A 126 -8.38 -1.00 -7.53
C ALA A 126 -8.68 -1.35 -6.07
N MET A 127 -7.69 -1.24 -5.18
CA MET A 127 -7.87 -1.49 -3.74
C MET A 127 -8.62 -0.37 -3.00
N TRP A 128 -8.58 0.86 -3.51
CA TRP A 128 -9.15 2.04 -2.84
C TRP A 128 -10.66 1.97 -2.59
N PRO A 129 -11.50 1.37 -3.48
CA PRO A 129 -12.93 1.26 -3.26
C PRO A 129 -13.32 0.52 -1.97
N VAL A 130 -12.60 -0.54 -1.59
CA VAL A 130 -12.92 -1.25 -0.33
C VAL A 130 -12.57 -0.42 0.89
N LEU A 131 -11.48 0.34 0.84
CA LEU A 131 -11.09 1.24 1.94
C LEU A 131 -12.10 2.39 2.09
N ALA A 132 -12.50 2.99 0.97
CA ALA A 132 -13.52 4.04 0.98
C ALA A 132 -14.88 3.51 1.49
N TYR A 133 -15.28 2.32 1.06
CA TYR A 133 -16.49 1.66 1.57
C TYR A 133 -16.41 1.44 3.08
N ASN A 134 -15.31 0.90 3.58
CA ASN A 134 -15.11 0.66 5.00
C ASN A 134 -15.18 1.97 5.81
N GLY A 135 -14.57 3.05 5.31
CA GLY A 135 -14.61 4.36 5.93
C GLY A 135 -16.03 4.93 6.04
N VAL A 136 -16.82 4.83 4.97
CA VAL A 136 -18.23 5.27 4.98
C VAL A 136 -19.08 4.42 5.92
N MET A 137 -18.89 3.11 5.95
CA MET A 137 -19.64 2.22 6.85
C MET A 137 -19.28 2.44 8.31
N LEU A 138 -18.00 2.73 8.60
CA LEU A 138 -17.54 3.07 9.93
C LEU A 138 -18.17 4.40 10.41
N TYR A 139 -18.15 5.41 9.55
CA TYR A 139 -18.80 6.71 9.85
C TYR A 139 -20.30 6.54 10.10
N LYS A 140 -21.00 5.78 9.23
CA LYS A 140 -22.42 5.48 9.43
C LYS A 140 -22.68 4.86 10.80
N ALA A 141 -21.94 3.81 11.15
CA ALA A 141 -22.12 3.12 12.45
C ALA A 141 -21.81 4.05 13.64
N ALA A 142 -20.84 4.94 13.50
CA ALA A 142 -20.50 5.91 14.54
C ALA A 142 -21.62 6.97 14.73
N VAL A 143 -22.21 7.46 13.65
CA VAL A 143 -23.35 8.40 13.68
C VAL A 143 -24.56 7.74 14.34
N GLU A 144 -24.88 6.50 13.96
CA GLU A 144 -25.97 5.71 14.56
C GLU A 144 -25.75 5.51 16.06
N LYS A 145 -24.53 5.11 16.46
CA LYS A 145 -24.17 4.95 17.88
C LYS A 145 -24.20 6.26 18.66
N ALA A 146 -23.78 7.36 18.04
CA ALA A 146 -23.81 8.69 18.66
C ALA A 146 -25.23 9.32 18.75
N GLY A 147 -26.17 8.86 17.92
CA GLY A 147 -27.47 9.48 17.72
C GLY A 147 -27.36 10.93 17.23
N SER A 148 -26.28 11.32 16.58
CA SER A 148 -25.94 12.70 16.24
C SER A 148 -24.91 12.74 15.09
N THR A 149 -24.93 13.83 14.32
CA THR A 149 -23.90 14.18 13.35
C THR A 149 -22.86 15.18 13.89
N ASP A 150 -22.98 15.56 15.16
CA ASP A 150 -21.99 16.40 15.84
C ASP A 150 -20.62 15.71 15.84
N ALA A 151 -19.59 16.41 15.38
CA ALA A 151 -18.26 15.82 15.17
C ALA A 151 -17.65 15.24 16.47
N ALA A 152 -17.79 15.95 17.59
CA ALA A 152 -17.21 15.48 18.86
C ALA A 152 -17.91 14.21 19.36
N LYS A 153 -19.23 14.13 19.22
CA LYS A 153 -20.01 12.95 19.58
C LYS A 153 -19.67 11.76 18.67
N VAL A 154 -19.54 12.00 17.37
CA VAL A 154 -19.18 10.96 16.39
C VAL A 154 -17.78 10.43 16.65
N ILE A 155 -16.79 11.30 16.87
CA ILE A 155 -15.41 10.89 17.22
C ILE A 155 -15.42 10.02 18.48
N LYS A 156 -16.12 10.45 19.52
CA LYS A 156 -16.25 9.69 20.76
C LYS A 156 -16.91 8.33 20.55
N ALA A 157 -17.92 8.27 19.69
CA ALA A 157 -18.58 7.01 19.33
C ALA A 157 -17.69 6.06 18.52
N MET A 158 -16.74 6.59 17.74
CA MET A 158 -15.75 5.79 16.99
C MET A 158 -14.73 5.11 17.88
N GLU A 159 -14.40 5.66 19.04
CA GLU A 159 -13.43 5.07 19.96
C GLU A 159 -13.85 3.65 20.38
N GLY A 160 -13.03 2.64 20.04
CA GLY A 160 -13.31 1.24 20.30
C GLY A 160 -14.46 0.64 19.45
N LEU A 161 -15.00 1.38 18.47
CA LEU A 161 -16.05 0.88 17.60
C LEU A 161 -15.53 -0.23 16.72
N THR A 162 -16.26 -1.35 16.66
CA THR A 162 -16.01 -2.47 15.76
C THR A 162 -17.17 -2.61 14.80
N ILE A 163 -16.88 -2.80 13.53
CA ILE A 163 -17.85 -3.09 12.47
C ILE A 163 -17.38 -4.29 11.63
N ASP A 164 -18.33 -4.99 11.04
CA ASP A 164 -18.01 -5.98 10.02
C ASP A 164 -17.88 -5.33 8.65
N THR A 165 -16.81 -5.69 7.95
CA THR A 165 -16.48 -5.17 6.62
C THR A 165 -16.24 -6.32 5.62
N PRO A 166 -16.18 -6.02 4.32
CA PRO A 166 -15.76 -7.02 3.35
C PRO A 166 -14.42 -7.69 3.67
N MET A 167 -13.51 -6.98 4.34
CA MET A 167 -12.18 -7.49 4.70
C MET A 167 -12.13 -8.19 6.07
N GLY A 168 -13.25 -8.30 6.76
CA GLY A 168 -13.36 -8.81 8.12
C GLY A 168 -13.72 -7.73 9.13
N SER A 169 -13.59 -8.02 10.43
CA SER A 169 -13.93 -7.07 11.49
C SER A 169 -12.90 -5.94 11.56
N LEU A 170 -13.40 -4.70 11.53
CA LEU A 170 -12.61 -3.48 11.61
C LEU A 170 -12.88 -2.80 12.95
N THR A 171 -11.84 -2.58 13.74
CA THR A 171 -11.92 -1.91 15.05
C THR A 171 -11.08 -0.63 15.04
N VAL A 172 -11.65 0.43 15.59
CA VAL A 172 -10.93 1.70 15.82
C VAL A 172 -10.25 1.66 17.17
N ASP A 173 -8.94 1.81 17.22
CA ASP A 173 -8.20 1.99 18.47
C ASP A 173 -8.55 3.33 19.13
N ALA A 174 -8.97 3.29 20.40
CA ALA A 174 -9.48 4.45 21.12
C ALA A 174 -8.42 5.53 21.42
N LYS A 175 -7.13 5.18 21.36
CA LYS A 175 -6.03 6.12 21.67
C LYS A 175 -5.42 6.73 20.42
N SER A 176 -5.15 5.89 19.44
CA SER A 176 -4.49 6.33 18.19
C SER A 176 -5.48 6.75 17.12
N HIS A 177 -6.75 6.40 17.26
CA HIS A 177 -7.80 6.55 16.26
C HIS A 177 -7.48 5.85 14.92
N GLN A 178 -6.55 4.90 14.96
CA GLN A 178 -6.24 4.06 13.80
C GLN A 178 -7.11 2.81 13.81
N THR A 179 -7.35 2.29 12.63
CA THR A 179 -8.03 1.01 12.47
C THR A 179 -7.03 -0.14 12.39
N ASN A 180 -7.44 -1.34 12.77
CA ASN A 180 -6.67 -2.57 12.64
C ASN A 180 -6.68 -3.13 11.21
N THR A 181 -6.78 -2.28 10.21
CA THR A 181 -6.72 -2.67 8.80
C THR A 181 -5.39 -3.34 8.51
N GLY A 182 -5.41 -4.62 8.13
CA GLY A 182 -4.25 -5.36 7.71
C GLY A 182 -3.79 -4.97 6.30
N GLN A 183 -2.63 -5.49 5.92
CA GLN A 183 -2.08 -5.38 4.57
C GLN A 183 -1.55 -6.73 4.12
N PHE A 184 -1.64 -7.00 2.84
CA PHE A 184 -0.91 -8.09 2.21
C PHE A 184 0.50 -7.62 1.89
N TRP A 185 1.50 -8.41 2.26
CA TRP A 185 2.91 -8.17 1.95
C TRP A 185 3.51 -9.39 1.28
N GLY A 186 4.31 -9.18 0.26
CA GLY A 186 4.99 -10.28 -0.41
C GLY A 186 5.86 -9.86 -1.59
N PRO A 187 6.60 -10.83 -2.14
CA PRO A 187 7.30 -10.63 -3.39
C PRO A 187 6.30 -10.55 -4.55
N MET A 188 6.53 -9.57 -5.41
CA MET A 188 5.79 -9.46 -6.67
C MET A 188 6.25 -10.54 -7.64
N LYS A 189 5.28 -11.20 -8.27
CA LYS A 189 5.55 -12.21 -9.32
C LYS A 189 4.70 -11.90 -10.54
N LYS A 190 5.31 -12.03 -11.71
CA LYS A 190 4.58 -12.04 -12.99
C LYS A 190 3.78 -13.34 -13.08
N GLN A 191 2.56 -13.24 -13.56
CA GLN A 191 1.72 -14.39 -13.91
C GLN A 191 1.70 -14.56 -15.43
#